data_3b54a626e921e127eef06a5204883b18
#
_entry.id   3b54a626e921e127eef06a5204883b18
#
_cell.length_a   1.000
_cell.length_b   1.000
_cell.length_c   1.000
_cell.angle_alpha   90.00
_cell.angle_beta   90.00
_cell.angle_gamma   90.00
#
_symmetry.space_group_name_H-M   'P 1'
#
loop_
_entity.id
_entity.type
_entity.pdbx_description
1 polymer ?
#
loop_
_entity_poly.entity_id
_entity_poly.type
_entity_poly.pdbx_seq_one_letter_code
_entity_poly.pdbx_strand_id
1 'polypeptide(L)' 'MKNKELNLNKDYLNYKEATEYMCMSEKGFRRLVKEFDIPSGKIPGGKIMFRKIDLKRLIEAYMNAPENKFPPYYRD' A
#
# COMPACT_ATOMS: atom_id res chain seq x y z
N MET A 1 -19.27 2.46 -12.30
CA MET A 1 -18.91 2.38 -12.06
C MET A 1 -18.10 2.20 -12.00
N LYS A 2 -18.00 1.90 -12.03
CA LYS A 2 -17.41 1.60 -11.96
C LYS A 2 -16.48 1.43 -11.66
N ASN A 3 -16.16 1.26 -11.64
CA ASN A 3 -15.33 0.99 -11.35
C ASN A 3 -14.46 1.15 -11.02
N LYS A 4 -14.45 1.35 -10.69
CA LYS A 4 -13.65 1.44 -10.31
C LYS A 4 -13.08 0.81 -9.94
N GLU A 5 -13.25 0.48 -10.14
CA GLU A 5 -12.83 -0.26 -9.71
C GLU A 5 -11.63 -0.38 -9.55
N LEU A 6 -11.52 -0.51 -8.89
CA LEU A 6 -10.21 -0.78 -8.58
C LEU A 6 -9.59 -1.52 -9.66
N ASN A 7 -8.54 -1.11 -10.12
CA ASN A 7 -7.87 -1.81 -11.15
C ASN A 7 -6.95 -2.83 -10.54
N LEU A 8 -7.51 -3.85 -9.96
CA LEU A 8 -6.73 -4.85 -9.28
C LEU A 8 -5.88 -5.67 -10.22
N ASN A 9 -6.12 -5.54 -11.53
CA ASN A 9 -5.29 -6.23 -12.50
C ASN A 9 -4.00 -5.52 -12.82
N LYS A 10 -3.86 -4.29 -12.35
CA LYS A 10 -2.64 -3.56 -12.59
C LYS A 10 -1.52 -4.09 -11.75
N ASP A 11 -0.32 -4.06 -12.31
CA ASP A 11 0.87 -4.44 -11.54
C ASP A 11 1.42 -3.26 -10.73
N TYR A 12 1.06 -2.05 -11.12
CA TYR A 12 1.57 -0.84 -10.48
C TYR A 12 0.42 0.04 -10.07
N LEU A 13 0.53 0.65 -8.90
CA LEU A 13 -0.54 1.45 -8.34
C LEU A 13 0.00 2.82 -7.95
N ASN A 14 -0.80 3.86 -8.17
CA ASN A 14 -0.42 5.17 -7.67
C ASN A 14 -0.80 5.25 -6.19
N TYR A 15 -0.56 6.40 -5.58
CA TYR A 15 -0.83 6.54 -4.15
C TYR A 15 -2.27 6.23 -3.79
N LYS A 16 -3.18 6.81 -4.54
CA LYS A 16 -4.59 6.61 -4.24
C LYS A 16 -4.99 5.15 -4.38
N GLU A 17 -4.55 4.53 -5.47
CA GLU A 17 -4.89 3.12 -5.70
C GLU A 17 -4.25 2.24 -4.64
N ALA A 18 -3.04 2.58 -4.23
CA ALA A 18 -2.36 1.79 -3.22
C ALA A 18 -3.09 1.86 -1.88
N THR A 19 -3.56 3.05 -1.50
CA THR A 19 -4.29 3.16 -0.25
C THR A 19 -5.59 2.38 -0.30
N GLU A 20 -6.24 2.38 -1.45
CA GLU A 20 -7.47 1.62 -1.59
C GLU A 20 -7.19 0.12 -1.53
N TYR A 21 -6.12 -0.29 -2.16
CA TYR A 21 -5.74 -1.69 -2.14
C TYR A 21 -5.43 -2.15 -0.72
N MET A 22 -4.79 -1.28 0.06
CA MET A 22 -4.42 -1.61 1.42
C MET A 22 -5.55 -1.34 2.41
N CYS A 23 -6.63 -0.75 1.95
CA CYS A 23 -7.80 -0.45 2.79
C CYS A 23 -7.43 0.44 3.96
N MET A 24 -6.65 1.46 3.71
CA MET A 24 -6.23 2.35 4.78
C MET A 24 -6.20 3.78 4.30
N SER A 25 -6.10 4.71 5.21
CA SER A 25 -6.07 6.12 4.86
C SER A 25 -4.72 6.46 4.25
N GLU A 26 -4.69 7.56 3.53
CA GLU A 26 -3.46 8.01 2.92
C GLU A 26 -2.41 8.30 3.97
N LYS A 27 -2.82 8.91 5.07
CA LYS A 27 -1.90 9.23 6.14
C LYS A 27 -1.27 7.96 6.72
N GLY A 28 -2.10 6.95 6.96
CA GLY A 28 -1.60 5.70 7.48
C GLY A 28 -0.69 5.01 6.49
N PHE A 29 -1.05 5.08 5.20
CA PHE A 29 -0.23 4.46 4.18
C PHE A 29 1.14 5.14 4.08
N ARG A 30 1.19 6.46 4.19
CA ARG A 30 2.45 7.16 4.15
C ARG A 30 3.37 6.75 5.28
N ARG A 31 2.79 6.56 6.46
CA ARG A 31 3.58 6.08 7.58
C ARG A 31 4.11 4.69 7.32
N LEU A 32 3.26 3.85 6.74
CA LEU A 32 3.65 2.49 6.45
C LEU A 32 4.80 2.45 5.45
N VAL A 33 4.74 3.30 4.45
CA VAL A 33 5.79 3.36 3.45
C VAL A 33 7.12 3.70 4.08
N LYS A 34 7.11 4.65 5.01
CA LYS A 34 8.34 5.03 5.70
C LYS A 34 8.82 3.96 6.65
N GLU A 35 7.89 3.38 7.38
CA GLU A 35 8.23 2.42 8.40
C GLU A 35 8.85 1.17 7.81
N PHE A 36 8.32 0.70 6.71
CA PHE A 36 8.78 -0.53 6.10
C PHE A 36 9.60 -0.32 4.84
N ASP A 37 9.89 0.94 4.55
CA ASP A 37 10.74 1.26 3.41
C ASP A 37 10.20 0.60 2.13
N ILE A 38 8.93 0.78 1.88
CA ILE A 38 8.29 0.17 0.73
C ILE A 38 8.84 0.77 -0.55
N PRO A 39 9.28 -0.04 -1.49
CA PRO A 39 9.85 0.49 -2.72
C PRO A 39 8.82 1.31 -3.49
N SER A 40 9.25 2.41 -4.03
CA SER A 40 8.41 3.23 -4.88
C SER A 40 9.26 3.84 -5.96
N GLY A 41 8.64 4.18 -7.07
CA GLY A 41 9.32 4.81 -8.17
C GLY A 41 8.61 6.07 -8.56
N LYS A 42 9.38 7.10 -8.86
CA LYS A 42 8.79 8.35 -9.32
C LYS A 42 8.96 8.43 -10.82
N ILE A 43 7.86 8.47 -11.53
CA ILE A 43 7.96 8.54 -12.98
C ILE A 43 7.88 9.98 -13.43
N PRO A 44 8.33 10.25 -14.65
CA PRO A 44 8.28 11.61 -15.18
C PRO A 44 6.86 12.14 -15.11
N GLY A 45 6.71 13.35 -14.69
CA GLY A 45 5.39 13.93 -14.48
C GLY A 45 5.04 14.00 -13.02
N GLY A 46 5.89 13.47 -12.15
CA GLY A 46 5.71 13.63 -10.71
C GLY A 46 4.90 12.59 -10.00
N LYS A 47 4.47 11.57 -10.71
CA LYS A 47 3.68 10.53 -10.06
C LYS A 47 4.56 9.50 -9.39
N ILE A 48 4.12 9.05 -8.22
CA ILE A 48 4.81 8.01 -7.50
C ILE A 48 4.03 6.73 -7.65
N MET A 49 4.72 5.65 -7.99
CA MET A 49 4.08 4.38 -8.24
C MET A 49 4.65 3.33 -7.30
N PHE A 50 3.79 2.39 -6.94
CA PHE A 50 4.16 1.27 -6.09
C PHE A 50 3.88 -0.01 -6.83
N ARG A 51 4.68 -1.03 -6.58
CA ARG A 51 4.42 -2.33 -7.17
C ARG A 51 3.40 -3.06 -6.31
N LYS A 52 2.37 -3.57 -6.94
CA LYS A 52 1.33 -4.29 -6.22
C LYS A 52 1.91 -5.48 -5.46
N ILE A 53 2.91 -6.14 -6.04
CA ILE A 53 3.49 -7.31 -5.39
C ILE A 53 4.14 -6.96 -4.05
N ASP A 54 4.72 -5.78 -3.95
CA ASP A 54 5.32 -5.36 -2.68
C ASP A 54 4.26 -5.16 -1.62
N LEU A 55 3.13 -4.56 -2.01
CA LEU A 55 2.05 -4.34 -1.07
C LEU A 55 1.41 -5.66 -0.66
N LYS A 56 1.28 -6.55 -1.61
CA LYS A 56 0.73 -7.86 -1.32
C LYS A 56 1.60 -8.61 -0.32
N ARG A 57 2.91 -8.54 -0.50
CA ARG A 57 3.82 -9.18 0.43
C ARG A 57 3.71 -8.61 1.83
N LEU A 58 3.52 -7.30 1.90
CA LEU A 58 3.35 -6.67 3.19
C LEU A 58 2.09 -7.15 3.88
N ILE A 59 1.00 -7.22 3.13
CA ILE A 59 -0.25 -7.71 3.69
C ILE A 59 -0.06 -9.13 4.21
N GLU A 60 0.59 -9.96 3.44
CA GLU A 60 0.79 -11.34 3.83
C GLU A 60 1.67 -11.44 5.07
N ALA A 61 2.64 -10.56 5.18
CA ALA A 61 3.48 -10.55 6.36
C ALA A 61 2.68 -10.22 7.61
N TYR A 62 1.77 -9.26 7.49
CA TYR A 62 0.91 -8.95 8.61
C TYR A 62 -0.02 -10.11 8.97
N MET A 63 -0.53 -10.76 7.95
CA MET A 63 -1.45 -11.87 8.20
C MET A 63 -0.77 -13.05 8.86
N ASN A 64 0.51 -13.19 8.64
CA ASN A 64 1.26 -14.29 9.21
C ASN A 64 2.06 -13.93 10.45
N ALA A 65 2.08 -12.66 10.81
CA ALA A 65 2.87 -12.21 11.94
C ALA A 65 2.09 -12.30 13.23
N PRO A 66 2.78 -12.46 14.35
CA PRO A 66 2.10 -12.36 15.64
C PRO A 66 1.52 -10.96 15.80
N GLU A 67 0.42 -10.88 16.53
CA GLU A 67 -0.24 -9.62 16.74
C GLU A 67 0.65 -8.52 17.25
N ASN A 68 1.54 -8.85 18.15
CA ASN A 68 2.34 -7.82 18.77
C ASN A 68 3.37 -7.22 17.84
N LYS A 69 3.43 -7.68 16.61
CA LYS A 69 4.33 -7.10 15.65
C LYS A 69 3.70 -5.99 14.83
N PHE A 70 2.41 -5.80 14.96
CA PHE A 70 1.75 -4.75 14.22
C PHE A 70 2.05 -3.39 14.85
N PRO A 71 2.42 -2.40 14.04
CA PRO A 71 2.62 -1.06 14.58
C PRO A 71 1.32 -0.52 15.16
N PRO A 72 1.39 0.25 16.22
CA PRO A 72 0.16 0.75 16.85
C PRO A 72 -0.71 1.56 15.91
N TYR A 73 -0.13 2.38 15.04
CA TYR A 73 -0.94 3.21 14.18
C TYR A 73 -1.67 2.40 13.11
N TYR A 74 -1.29 1.18 12.93
CA TYR A 74 -1.92 0.34 11.94
C TYR A 74 -3.23 -0.22 12.42
N ARG A 75 -3.43 -0.21 13.71
CA ARG A 75 -4.58 -0.80 14.26
C ARG A 75 -5.78 0.03 14.21
N ASP A 76 -5.68 1.25 14.05
CA ASP A 76 -6.80 2.06 14.15
C ASP A 76 -7.92 1.73 13.35
#